data_956cb4ed3356197e106ca4ec1a9d8a86
#
_entry.id   956cb4ed3356197e106ca4ec1a9d8a86
#
_cell.length_a   1.000
_cell.length_b   1.000
_cell.length_c   1.000
_cell.angle_alpha   90.00
_cell.angle_beta   90.00
_cell.angle_gamma   90.00
#
_symmetry.space_group_name_H-M   'P 1'
#
loop_
_entity.id
_entity.type
_entity.pdbx_description
1 polymer ?
#
loop_
_entity_poly.entity_id
_entity_poly.type
_entity_poly.pdbx_seq_one_letter_code
_entity_poly.pdbx_strand_id
1 'polypeptide(L)'
;MPHSPTETDTTPKSASAGFRSPDRPPATGRLEPVIDLRLLRDDPERVRSSQRSRGEDVDLVDALLSADERRRASGTRFDELRAEQKQLGKLVAAAKGEEKAALLARTKELAAEVKAADTAQGEAKEEAERLQRALANLIDPAAPVGGEEDFVTLEEVGTPRDFAAEGFEPRDHVELGRLLGAIDTERGAKVAGARSYYLTGPGALLELALVNMAMAQAGAAGFTPMITPALVRPAAMDGTGFLGQAAENVYYLADDDRYLVGTSEVPLAAYHMDEILDADKLPLRYAGFSSCFRREAGTYGKDTRGIIRVHQFEKVEMFVFTTPEDAEAEHRRLLQWEKDFLNALELPYRVIDVASGDLGSSAARKFDIEAWVPTQGRYREVTSTSNTTEYQARRLAIRMRDADGVRPLATLNGTLVAVPRVIVALLENHQLPDGSVALPEALRPFLGGKSVLEPVAAR
;
A
#
# COMPACT_ATOMS: atom_id res chain seq x y z
N MET A 1 -35.91 -58.36 24.81
CA MET A 1 -35.33 -57.29 25.63
C MET A 1 -34.15 -56.75 24.89
N PRO A 2 -34.22 -55.50 24.34
CA PRO A 2 -33.11 -54.85 23.67
C PRO A 2 -32.44 -53.86 24.61
N HIS A 3 -31.11 -53.84 24.55
CA HIS A 3 -30.24 -52.84 25.21
C HIS A 3 -30.21 -51.55 24.42
N SER A 4 -30.52 -50.46 25.08
CA SER A 4 -30.33 -49.08 24.61
C SER A 4 -28.84 -48.70 24.63
N PRO A 5 -28.33 -47.97 23.62
CA PRO A 5 -27.07 -47.29 23.75
C PRO A 5 -27.27 -45.83 24.26
N THR A 6 -26.43 -45.47 25.20
CA THR A 6 -26.31 -44.15 25.81
C THR A 6 -25.79 -43.14 24.79
N GLU A 7 -26.53 -42.02 24.61
CA GLU A 7 -26.10 -40.84 23.91
C GLU A 7 -24.94 -40.14 24.68
N THR A 8 -23.80 -40.00 24.02
CA THR A 8 -22.75 -39.09 24.46
C THR A 8 -22.92 -37.78 23.71
N ASP A 9 -23.36 -36.76 24.46
CA ASP A 9 -23.41 -35.37 24.04
C ASP A 9 -21.97 -34.83 23.83
N THR A 10 -21.60 -34.56 22.56
CA THR A 10 -20.38 -33.85 22.21
C THR A 10 -20.74 -32.58 21.47
N THR A 11 -21.10 -31.54 22.24
CA THR A 11 -21.12 -30.18 21.72
C THR A 11 -19.68 -29.70 21.51
N PRO A 12 -19.31 -29.22 20.31
CA PRO A 12 -18.00 -28.63 20.11
C PRO A 12 -17.95 -27.23 20.76
N LYS A 13 -17.07 -27.06 21.76
CA LYS A 13 -16.72 -25.76 22.30
C LYS A 13 -16.11 -24.91 21.19
N SER A 14 -16.78 -23.82 20.84
CA SER A 14 -16.24 -22.76 20.00
C SER A 14 -15.02 -22.14 20.70
N ALA A 15 -13.83 -22.45 20.25
CA ALA A 15 -12.63 -21.74 20.60
C ALA A 15 -12.64 -20.40 19.86
N SER A 16 -13.00 -19.33 20.55
CA SER A 16 -12.72 -17.97 20.10
C SER A 16 -11.20 -17.78 20.10
N ALA A 17 -10.58 -17.94 18.95
CA ALA A 17 -9.19 -17.56 18.75
C ALA A 17 -9.11 -16.02 18.87
N GLY A 18 -8.73 -15.55 20.05
CA GLY A 18 -8.40 -14.15 20.29
C GLY A 18 -7.27 -13.75 19.32
N PHE A 19 -7.52 -12.68 18.60
CA PHE A 19 -6.56 -12.01 17.74
C PHE A 19 -5.36 -11.58 18.59
N ARG A 20 -4.25 -12.32 18.53
CA ARG A 20 -2.97 -11.87 19.09
C ARG A 20 -2.34 -10.97 18.04
N SER A 21 -2.26 -9.68 18.36
CA SER A 21 -1.34 -8.75 17.72
C SER A 21 0.07 -9.34 17.75
N PRO A 22 0.82 -9.36 16.66
CA PRO A 22 2.17 -9.90 16.68
C PRO A 22 3.12 -8.92 17.40
N ASP A 23 3.30 -9.13 18.70
CA ASP A 23 4.37 -8.50 19.48
C ASP A 23 5.71 -9.16 19.11
N ARG A 24 6.24 -8.85 17.93
CA ARG A 24 7.61 -9.22 17.58
C ARG A 24 8.30 -8.02 16.94
N PRO A 25 9.45 -7.58 17.46
CA PRO A 25 10.19 -6.50 16.84
C PRO A 25 10.65 -6.92 15.44
N PRO A 26 10.58 -6.03 14.45
CA PRO A 26 11.07 -6.29 13.09
C PRO A 26 12.59 -6.51 13.11
N ALA A 27 13.08 -7.26 12.14
CA ALA A 27 14.50 -7.55 11.93
C ALA A 27 15.33 -6.24 11.95
N THR A 28 16.46 -6.28 12.65
CA THR A 28 17.33 -5.16 12.97
C THR A 28 18.10 -4.62 11.75
N GLY A 29 17.42 -4.01 10.80
CA GLY A 29 17.99 -3.01 9.90
C GLY A 29 17.91 -1.64 10.59
N ARG A 30 18.88 -0.76 10.37
CA ARG A 30 18.85 0.61 10.87
C ARG A 30 17.70 1.32 10.12
N LEU A 31 16.50 1.32 10.72
CA LEU A 31 15.35 2.05 10.18
C LEU A 31 15.64 3.55 10.30
N GLU A 32 15.53 4.26 9.18
CA GLU A 32 15.57 5.72 9.21
C GLU A 32 14.20 6.27 9.67
N PRO A 33 14.17 7.46 10.31
CA PRO A 33 12.92 8.09 10.74
C PRO A 33 11.96 8.30 9.56
N VAL A 34 10.68 8.00 9.74
CA VAL A 34 9.61 8.18 8.74
C VAL A 34 9.51 9.62 8.26
N ILE A 35 9.66 10.57 9.19
CA ILE A 35 9.80 12.00 8.94
C ILE A 35 11.18 12.42 9.44
N ASP A 36 11.81 13.38 8.78
CA ASP A 36 13.03 13.96 9.33
C ASP A 36 12.77 14.51 10.74
N LEU A 37 13.44 13.93 11.74
CA LEU A 37 13.31 14.36 13.13
C LEU A 37 13.77 15.81 13.35
N ARG A 38 14.56 16.37 12.42
CA ARG A 38 14.90 17.79 12.45
C ARG A 38 13.65 18.63 12.16
N LEU A 39 12.91 18.29 11.10
CA LEU A 39 11.65 18.96 10.79
C LEU A 39 10.66 18.86 11.95
N LEU A 40 10.53 17.67 12.57
CA LEU A 40 9.67 17.51 13.74
C LEU A 40 10.04 18.45 14.90
N ARG A 41 11.34 18.68 15.13
CA ARG A 41 11.81 19.58 16.18
C ARG A 41 11.73 21.06 15.82
N ASP A 42 12.06 21.39 14.57
CA ASP A 42 12.19 22.76 14.10
C ASP A 42 10.83 23.37 13.77
N ASP A 43 9.88 22.58 13.27
CA ASP A 43 8.53 22.99 12.91
C ASP A 43 7.48 21.92 13.29
N PRO A 44 7.25 21.65 14.59
CA PRO A 44 6.27 20.68 15.01
C PRO A 44 4.83 21.01 14.63
N GLU A 45 4.52 22.32 14.43
CA GLU A 45 3.18 22.74 14.06
C GLU A 45 2.83 22.35 12.63
N ARG A 46 3.78 22.33 11.72
CA ARG A 46 3.59 21.78 10.38
C ARG A 46 3.19 20.31 10.41
N VAL A 47 3.83 19.53 11.30
CA VAL A 47 3.51 18.11 11.47
C VAL A 47 2.12 17.93 12.08
N ARG A 48 1.78 18.71 13.13
CA ARG A 48 0.44 18.68 13.75
C ARG A 48 -0.65 19.09 12.77
N SER A 49 -0.41 20.14 11.98
CA SER A 49 -1.36 20.59 10.96
C SER A 49 -1.63 19.52 9.92
N SER A 50 -0.58 18.83 9.47
CA SER A 50 -0.71 17.70 8.55
C SER A 50 -1.54 16.54 9.15
N GLN A 51 -1.28 16.16 10.42
CA GLN A 51 -2.05 15.10 11.08
C GLN A 51 -3.53 15.53 11.26
N ARG A 52 -3.79 16.79 11.66
CA ARG A 52 -5.17 17.32 11.75
C ARG A 52 -5.91 17.23 10.42
N SER A 53 -5.27 17.63 9.33
CA SER A 53 -5.90 17.59 8.01
C SER A 53 -6.20 16.16 7.54
N ARG A 54 -5.51 15.14 8.06
CA ARG A 54 -5.80 13.73 7.84
C ARG A 54 -6.90 13.17 8.75
N GLY A 55 -7.29 13.90 9.81
CA GLY A 55 -8.13 13.35 10.88
C GLY A 55 -7.38 12.41 11.82
N GLU A 56 -6.03 12.45 11.82
CA GLU A 56 -5.18 11.62 12.66
C GLU A 56 -4.96 12.23 14.04
N ASP A 57 -4.52 11.39 14.99
CA ASP A 57 -4.23 11.80 16.35
C ASP A 57 -3.03 12.75 16.42
N VAL A 58 -3.29 14.01 16.78
CA VAL A 58 -2.28 15.07 16.93
C VAL A 58 -1.39 14.83 18.14
N ASP A 59 -1.90 14.19 19.20
CA ASP A 59 -1.15 13.93 20.43
C ASP A 59 0.05 12.99 20.18
N LEU A 60 -0.01 12.22 19.11
CA LEU A 60 1.11 11.39 18.63
C LEU A 60 2.37 12.23 18.33
N VAL A 61 2.19 13.47 17.84
CA VAL A 61 3.32 14.39 17.54
C VAL A 61 4.03 14.79 18.84
N ASP A 62 3.28 15.13 19.89
CA ASP A 62 3.83 15.53 21.19
C ASP A 62 4.47 14.34 21.91
N ALA A 63 3.84 13.16 21.82
CA ALA A 63 4.40 11.93 22.34
C ALA A 63 5.75 11.59 21.66
N LEU A 64 5.84 11.77 20.33
CA LEU A 64 7.06 11.53 19.59
C LEU A 64 8.16 12.56 19.92
N LEU A 65 7.83 13.84 20.06
CA LEU A 65 8.77 14.87 20.49
C LEU A 65 9.37 14.53 21.85
N SER A 66 8.53 14.15 22.81
CA SER A 66 8.96 13.74 24.15
C SER A 66 9.81 12.47 24.11
N ALA A 67 9.46 11.50 23.27
CA ALA A 67 10.26 10.26 23.09
C ALA A 67 11.62 10.55 22.44
N ASP A 68 11.69 11.44 21.46
CA ASP A 68 12.96 11.85 20.84
C ASP A 68 13.87 12.59 21.84
N GLU A 69 13.29 13.42 22.70
CA GLU A 69 14.06 14.07 23.77
C GLU A 69 14.63 13.04 24.74
N ARG A 70 13.82 12.08 25.23
CA ARG A 70 14.29 10.99 26.08
C ARG A 70 15.35 10.16 25.40
N ARG A 71 15.19 9.82 24.13
CA ARG A 71 16.18 9.07 23.35
C ARG A 71 17.53 9.78 23.26
N ARG A 72 17.53 11.10 23.04
CA ARG A 72 18.77 11.91 23.00
C ARG A 72 19.41 12.01 24.38
N ALA A 73 18.63 12.30 25.41
CA ALA A 73 19.12 12.42 26.79
C ALA A 73 19.72 11.10 27.29
N SER A 74 19.04 9.97 27.07
CA SER A 74 19.56 8.64 27.46
C SER A 74 20.82 8.25 26.68
N GLY A 75 20.91 8.60 25.38
CA GLY A 75 22.11 8.40 24.58
C GLY A 75 23.31 9.20 25.12
N THR A 76 23.12 10.50 25.39
CA THR A 76 24.17 11.35 25.99
C THR A 76 24.61 10.77 27.35
N ARG A 77 23.67 10.37 28.20
CA ARG A 77 24.01 9.79 29.51
C ARG A 77 24.81 8.49 29.40
N PHE A 78 24.43 7.63 28.47
CA PHE A 78 25.18 6.40 28.21
C PHE A 78 26.61 6.68 27.75
N ASP A 79 26.79 7.62 26.83
CA ASP A 79 28.11 8.00 26.30
C ASP A 79 28.99 8.62 27.41
N GLU A 80 28.43 9.47 28.28
CA GLU A 80 29.12 10.03 29.45
C GLU A 80 29.64 8.92 30.41
N LEU A 81 28.75 8.00 30.78
CA LEU A 81 29.10 6.88 31.66
C LEU A 81 30.15 5.95 31.04
N ARG A 82 30.10 5.71 29.74
CA ARG A 82 31.10 4.94 29.00
C ARG A 82 32.46 5.66 28.97
N ALA A 83 32.47 6.98 28.82
CA ALA A 83 33.68 7.79 28.88
C ALA A 83 34.30 7.74 30.28
N GLU A 84 33.49 7.90 31.35
CA GLU A 84 33.93 7.75 32.75
C GLU A 84 34.51 6.35 33.00
N GLN A 85 33.83 5.29 32.54
CA GLN A 85 34.28 3.90 32.67
C GLN A 85 35.67 3.70 32.03
N LYS A 86 35.90 4.28 30.84
CA LYS A 86 37.19 4.21 30.13
C LYS A 86 38.28 4.96 30.89
N GLN A 87 37.97 6.11 31.49
CA GLN A 87 38.94 6.88 32.31
C GLN A 87 39.26 6.13 33.61
N LEU A 88 38.24 5.61 34.31
CA LEU A 88 38.42 4.85 35.54
C LEU A 88 39.25 3.60 35.32
N GLY A 89 39.10 2.91 34.19
CA GLY A 89 39.96 1.77 33.82
C GLY A 89 41.43 2.12 33.74
N LYS A 90 41.76 3.32 33.23
CA LYS A 90 43.17 3.81 33.19
C LYS A 90 43.72 4.08 34.59
N LEU A 91 42.92 4.67 35.48
CA LEU A 91 43.28 4.95 36.86
C LEU A 91 43.53 3.66 37.66
N VAL A 92 42.63 2.67 37.53
CA VAL A 92 42.79 1.33 38.15
C VAL A 92 44.08 0.66 37.71
N ALA A 93 44.48 0.80 36.45
CA ALA A 93 45.74 0.23 35.94
C ALA A 93 46.99 0.87 36.54
N ALA A 94 46.92 2.15 36.91
CA ALA A 94 48.04 2.91 37.49
C ALA A 94 48.11 2.81 39.04
N ALA A 95 47.00 2.57 39.71
CA ALA A 95 46.88 2.59 41.18
C ALA A 95 47.37 1.32 41.84
N LYS A 96 47.78 1.45 43.13
CA LYS A 96 48.26 0.35 44.00
C LYS A 96 47.63 0.45 45.38
N GLY A 97 47.65 -0.69 46.13
CA GLY A 97 47.19 -0.72 47.53
C GLY A 97 45.69 -0.37 47.70
N GLU A 98 45.37 0.38 48.75
CA GLU A 98 44.01 0.78 49.13
C GLU A 98 43.34 1.62 48.06
N GLU A 99 44.09 2.49 47.38
CA GLU A 99 43.55 3.31 46.29
C GLU A 99 42.99 2.42 45.14
N LYS A 100 43.72 1.35 44.81
CA LYS A 100 43.24 0.40 43.80
C LYS A 100 41.97 -0.31 44.23
N ALA A 101 41.83 -0.67 45.51
CA ALA A 101 40.63 -1.30 46.04
C ALA A 101 39.40 -0.37 45.94
N ALA A 102 39.55 0.91 46.29
CA ALA A 102 38.50 1.92 46.16
C ALA A 102 38.08 2.14 44.71
N LEU A 103 39.03 2.24 43.77
CA LEU A 103 38.76 2.38 42.34
C LEU A 103 38.07 1.13 41.76
N LEU A 104 38.40 -0.07 42.24
CA LEU A 104 37.71 -1.30 41.83
C LEU A 104 36.25 -1.34 42.31
N ALA A 105 35.98 -0.87 43.57
CA ALA A 105 34.63 -0.74 44.06
C ALA A 105 33.77 0.22 43.17
N ARG A 106 34.35 1.41 42.86
CA ARG A 106 33.70 2.37 41.94
C ARG A 106 33.52 1.80 40.55
N THR A 107 34.45 0.99 40.03
CA THR A 107 34.32 0.32 38.73
C THR A 107 33.12 -0.62 38.72
N LYS A 108 32.86 -1.34 39.80
CA LYS A 108 31.69 -2.22 39.91
C LYS A 108 30.35 -1.43 39.92
N GLU A 109 30.29 -0.32 40.67
CA GLU A 109 29.13 0.56 40.67
C GLU A 109 28.88 1.15 39.29
N LEU A 110 29.91 1.73 38.68
CA LEU A 110 29.85 2.34 37.35
C LEU A 110 29.47 1.32 36.26
N ALA A 111 29.87 0.08 36.37
CA ALA A 111 29.45 -0.99 35.47
C ALA A 111 27.96 -1.26 35.56
N ALA A 112 27.37 -1.17 36.76
CA ALA A 112 25.92 -1.28 36.96
C ALA A 112 25.16 -0.05 36.39
N GLU A 113 25.74 1.17 36.61
CA GLU A 113 25.17 2.41 36.03
C GLU A 113 25.19 2.37 34.47
N VAL A 114 26.28 1.95 33.86
CA VAL A 114 26.45 1.78 32.41
C VAL A 114 25.40 0.79 31.88
N LYS A 115 25.23 -0.35 32.54
CA LYS A 115 24.22 -1.35 32.12
C LYS A 115 22.79 -0.79 32.21
N ALA A 116 22.47 -0.07 33.28
CA ALA A 116 21.15 0.57 33.41
C ALA A 116 20.91 1.63 32.33
N ALA A 117 21.95 2.45 32.01
CA ALA A 117 21.87 3.46 30.96
C ALA A 117 21.72 2.83 29.57
N ASP A 118 22.39 1.71 29.30
CA ASP A 118 22.26 0.94 28.05
C ASP A 118 20.82 0.43 27.85
N THR A 119 20.22 -0.13 28.90
CA THR A 119 18.83 -0.56 28.90
C THR A 119 17.88 0.62 28.64
N ALA A 120 18.06 1.72 29.38
CA ALA A 120 17.22 2.92 29.22
C ALA A 120 17.34 3.55 27.81
N GLN A 121 18.56 3.53 27.23
CA GLN A 121 18.77 3.98 25.85
C GLN A 121 18.05 3.09 24.85
N GLY A 122 18.10 1.76 25.04
CA GLY A 122 17.38 0.79 24.21
C GLY A 122 15.88 1.03 24.24
N GLU A 123 15.28 1.10 25.43
CA GLU A 123 13.86 1.35 25.62
C GLU A 123 13.41 2.68 25.02
N ALA A 124 14.17 3.76 25.24
CA ALA A 124 13.85 5.08 24.69
C ALA A 124 13.95 5.11 23.14
N LYS A 125 14.87 4.35 22.59
CA LYS A 125 15.01 4.19 21.14
C LYS A 125 13.82 3.42 20.56
N GLU A 126 13.46 2.29 21.13
CA GLU A 126 12.34 1.47 20.68
C GLU A 126 11.01 2.24 20.74
N GLU A 127 10.79 3.01 21.80
CA GLU A 127 9.59 3.83 21.92
C GLU A 127 9.54 4.94 20.87
N ALA A 128 10.64 5.66 20.63
CA ALA A 128 10.69 6.68 19.60
C ALA A 128 10.46 6.07 18.20
N GLU A 129 11.04 4.91 17.90
CA GLU A 129 10.82 4.20 16.63
C GLU A 129 9.38 3.72 16.48
N ARG A 130 8.74 3.24 17.55
CA ARG A 130 7.35 2.81 17.55
C ARG A 130 6.41 3.99 17.21
N LEU A 131 6.58 5.13 17.87
CA LEU A 131 5.79 6.33 17.63
C LEU A 131 6.01 6.90 16.22
N GLN A 132 7.24 6.87 15.73
CA GLN A 132 7.53 7.26 14.35
C GLN A 132 6.81 6.40 13.32
N ARG A 133 6.75 5.08 13.52
CA ARG A 133 6.05 4.18 12.61
C ARG A 133 4.54 4.43 12.57
N ALA A 134 3.97 4.90 13.65
CA ALA A 134 2.55 5.26 13.74
C ALA A 134 2.21 6.58 13.04
N LEU A 135 3.21 7.45 12.82
CA LEU A 135 2.99 8.75 12.20
C LEU A 135 2.78 8.61 10.68
N ALA A 136 1.69 9.19 10.17
CA ALA A 136 1.43 9.26 8.74
C ALA A 136 2.34 10.30 8.05
N ASN A 137 2.53 10.14 6.74
CA ASN A 137 3.32 11.06 5.92
C ASN A 137 2.76 12.50 5.97
N LEU A 138 3.61 13.47 5.69
CA LEU A 138 3.19 14.86 5.57
C LEU A 138 2.34 15.06 4.31
N ILE A 139 1.26 15.83 4.45
CA ILE A 139 0.40 16.19 3.33
C ILE A 139 1.09 17.25 2.47
N ASP A 140 0.98 17.11 1.16
CA ASP A 140 1.30 18.16 0.20
C ASP A 140 0.35 19.37 0.44
N PRO A 141 0.88 20.59 0.61
CA PRO A 141 0.04 21.77 0.84
C PRO A 141 -1.01 22.04 -0.26
N ALA A 142 -0.82 21.50 -1.46
CA ALA A 142 -1.75 21.62 -2.57
C ALA A 142 -2.88 20.56 -2.57
N ALA A 143 -2.82 19.56 -1.68
CA ALA A 143 -3.90 18.58 -1.56
C ALA A 143 -5.15 19.21 -0.94
N PRO A 144 -6.36 18.89 -1.43
CA PRO A 144 -7.60 19.33 -0.82
C PRO A 144 -7.70 18.88 0.64
N VAL A 145 -8.27 19.73 1.50
CA VAL A 145 -8.47 19.40 2.91
C VAL A 145 -9.93 19.01 3.15
N GLY A 146 -10.15 17.83 3.74
CA GLY A 146 -11.51 17.33 4.03
C GLY A 146 -11.59 15.83 4.11
N GLY A 147 -12.80 15.27 4.16
CA GLY A 147 -13.10 13.83 4.13
C GLY A 147 -13.22 13.27 2.71
N GLU A 148 -13.70 12.02 2.59
CA GLU A 148 -13.83 11.28 1.33
C GLU A 148 -14.61 12.05 0.24
N GLU A 149 -15.63 12.83 0.62
CA GLU A 149 -16.48 13.57 -0.33
C GLU A 149 -15.94 14.98 -0.70
N ASP A 150 -14.87 15.44 -0.06
CA ASP A 150 -14.29 16.79 -0.25
C ASP A 150 -13.18 16.80 -1.33
N PHE A 151 -13.14 15.80 -2.19
CA PHE A 151 -12.23 15.77 -3.34
C PHE A 151 -12.50 16.89 -4.33
N VAL A 152 -11.52 17.24 -5.15
CA VAL A 152 -11.66 18.21 -6.23
C VAL A 152 -11.61 17.50 -7.57
N THR A 153 -12.67 17.66 -8.39
CA THR A 153 -12.65 17.18 -9.77
C THR A 153 -11.75 18.09 -10.60
N LEU A 154 -10.69 17.51 -11.15
CA LEU A 154 -9.72 18.22 -11.99
C LEU A 154 -10.11 18.23 -13.46
N GLU A 155 -10.70 17.12 -13.93
CA GLU A 155 -11.01 16.89 -15.34
C GLU A 155 -12.13 15.86 -15.49
N GLU A 156 -12.98 16.03 -16.50
CA GLU A 156 -13.91 15.02 -16.98
C GLU A 156 -13.63 14.74 -18.46
N VAL A 157 -13.52 13.46 -18.81
CA VAL A 157 -13.14 13.00 -20.14
C VAL A 157 -14.18 12.03 -20.69
N GLY A 158 -14.59 12.25 -21.93
CA GLY A 158 -15.66 11.48 -22.56
C GLY A 158 -17.04 11.88 -22.06
N THR A 159 -18.06 11.32 -22.68
CA THR A 159 -19.47 11.55 -22.29
C THR A 159 -20.11 10.21 -21.99
N PRO A 160 -20.71 10.01 -20.80
CA PRO A 160 -21.52 8.83 -20.51
C PRO A 160 -22.56 8.60 -21.60
N ARG A 161 -22.71 7.36 -22.04
CA ARG A 161 -23.73 7.00 -23.04
C ARG A 161 -25.11 7.16 -22.46
N ASP A 162 -26.06 7.68 -23.29
CA ASP A 162 -27.46 7.74 -22.98
C ASP A 162 -28.17 6.53 -23.59
N PHE A 163 -28.20 5.42 -22.86
CA PHE A 163 -28.84 4.17 -23.31
C PHE A 163 -30.33 4.32 -23.54
N ALA A 164 -31.02 5.23 -22.82
CA ALA A 164 -32.44 5.50 -23.05
C ALA A 164 -32.68 6.16 -24.43
N ALA A 165 -31.81 7.11 -24.82
CA ALA A 165 -31.83 7.69 -26.16
C ALA A 165 -31.46 6.68 -27.24
N GLU A 166 -30.68 5.66 -26.92
CA GLU A 166 -30.35 4.54 -27.81
C GLU A 166 -31.42 3.46 -27.85
N GLY A 167 -32.46 3.56 -27.01
CA GLY A 167 -33.64 2.71 -27.04
C GLY A 167 -33.57 1.40 -26.30
N PHE A 168 -32.63 1.24 -25.34
CA PHE A 168 -32.54 0.07 -24.48
C PHE A 168 -32.02 0.39 -23.08
N GLU A 169 -32.33 -0.48 -22.11
CA GLU A 169 -31.82 -0.39 -20.75
C GLU A 169 -30.48 -1.12 -20.64
N PRO A 170 -29.47 -0.50 -20.00
CA PRO A 170 -28.17 -1.15 -19.81
C PRO A 170 -28.26 -2.31 -18.82
N ARG A 171 -27.61 -3.41 -19.15
CA ARG A 171 -27.39 -4.56 -18.25
C ARG A 171 -26.17 -4.34 -17.39
N ASP A 172 -26.20 -4.86 -16.15
CA ASP A 172 -25.03 -4.85 -15.31
C ASP A 172 -23.98 -5.90 -15.76
N HIS A 173 -22.75 -5.73 -15.30
CA HIS A 173 -21.63 -6.61 -15.65
C HIS A 173 -21.85 -8.07 -15.22
N VAL A 174 -22.70 -8.35 -14.23
CA VAL A 174 -23.02 -9.73 -13.81
C VAL A 174 -23.93 -10.38 -14.85
N GLU A 175 -24.95 -9.65 -15.32
CA GLU A 175 -25.84 -10.13 -16.38
C GLU A 175 -25.11 -10.29 -17.71
N LEU A 176 -24.30 -9.29 -18.09
CA LEU A 176 -23.45 -9.37 -19.29
C LEU A 176 -22.45 -10.51 -19.18
N GLY A 177 -21.79 -10.65 -18.02
CA GLY A 177 -20.84 -11.73 -17.76
C GLY A 177 -21.47 -13.11 -17.92
N ARG A 178 -22.73 -13.28 -17.47
CA ARG A 178 -23.49 -14.51 -17.66
C ARG A 178 -23.86 -14.75 -19.12
N LEU A 179 -24.36 -13.73 -19.82
CA LEU A 179 -24.72 -13.80 -21.23
C LEU A 179 -23.53 -14.16 -22.12
N LEU A 180 -22.39 -13.55 -21.86
CA LEU A 180 -21.14 -13.80 -22.58
C LEU A 180 -20.42 -15.08 -22.15
N GLY A 181 -20.85 -15.74 -21.06
CA GLY A 181 -20.11 -16.85 -20.47
C GLY A 181 -18.74 -16.41 -19.94
N ALA A 182 -18.62 -15.17 -19.46
CA ALA A 182 -17.37 -14.50 -19.10
C ALA A 182 -17.11 -14.42 -17.59
N ILE A 183 -18.17 -14.31 -16.77
CA ILE A 183 -18.07 -14.16 -15.32
C ILE A 183 -19.00 -15.15 -14.64
N ASP A 184 -18.49 -15.91 -13.66
CA ASP A 184 -19.25 -16.87 -12.86
C ASP A 184 -19.04 -16.59 -11.37
N THR A 185 -19.93 -15.80 -10.79
CA THR A 185 -19.93 -15.47 -9.36
C THR A 185 -20.56 -16.55 -8.50
N GLU A 186 -21.44 -17.37 -9.04
CA GLU A 186 -22.11 -18.44 -8.30
C GLU A 186 -21.13 -19.57 -7.95
N ARG A 187 -20.34 -20.02 -8.94
CA ARG A 187 -19.29 -21.02 -8.70
C ARG A 187 -18.14 -20.44 -7.89
N GLY A 188 -17.81 -19.14 -8.07
CA GLY A 188 -16.85 -18.43 -7.23
C GLY A 188 -17.27 -18.47 -5.77
N ALA A 189 -18.49 -18.08 -5.46
CA ALA A 189 -19.04 -18.10 -4.10
C ALA A 189 -19.10 -19.52 -3.52
N LYS A 190 -19.44 -20.52 -4.34
CA LYS A 190 -19.47 -21.95 -3.93
C LYS A 190 -18.12 -22.45 -3.49
N VAL A 191 -17.04 -22.04 -4.15
CA VAL A 191 -15.67 -22.55 -3.90
C VAL A 191 -14.95 -21.75 -2.83
N ALA A 192 -15.08 -20.42 -2.83
CA ALA A 192 -14.25 -19.56 -2.01
C ALA A 192 -15.04 -18.53 -1.16
N GLY A 193 -16.38 -18.61 -1.15
CA GLY A 193 -17.23 -17.69 -0.40
C GLY A 193 -17.62 -16.43 -1.17
N ALA A 194 -18.29 -15.51 -0.50
CA ALA A 194 -18.68 -14.22 -1.07
C ALA A 194 -17.47 -13.45 -1.61
N ARG A 195 -17.72 -12.53 -2.56
CA ARG A 195 -16.67 -11.71 -3.20
C ARG A 195 -15.59 -12.51 -3.94
N SER A 196 -15.96 -13.72 -4.37
CA SER A 196 -15.12 -14.59 -5.20
C SER A 196 -15.82 -14.88 -6.51
N TYR A 197 -15.07 -15.05 -7.57
CA TYR A 197 -15.58 -15.22 -8.91
C TYR A 197 -14.63 -16.09 -9.75
N TYR A 198 -15.15 -16.58 -10.85
CA TYR A 198 -14.34 -17.10 -11.94
C TYR A 198 -14.50 -16.19 -13.15
N LEU A 199 -13.41 -15.86 -13.83
CA LEU A 199 -13.45 -15.45 -15.22
C LEU A 199 -13.36 -16.69 -16.08
N THR A 200 -14.27 -16.80 -17.06
CA THR A 200 -14.39 -17.96 -17.94
C THR A 200 -14.38 -17.53 -19.40
N GLY A 201 -13.93 -18.40 -20.28
CA GLY A 201 -13.96 -18.14 -21.72
C GLY A 201 -13.46 -16.72 -22.10
N PRO A 202 -14.33 -15.90 -22.69
CA PRO A 202 -13.95 -14.54 -23.12
C PRO A 202 -13.54 -13.63 -21.95
N GLY A 203 -14.06 -13.84 -20.74
CA GLY A 203 -13.70 -13.05 -19.55
C GLY A 203 -12.24 -13.29 -19.13
N ALA A 204 -11.80 -14.55 -19.13
CA ALA A 204 -10.40 -14.88 -18.84
C ALA A 204 -9.44 -14.32 -19.91
N LEU A 205 -9.85 -14.40 -21.17
CA LEU A 205 -9.05 -13.81 -22.26
C LEU A 205 -9.01 -12.28 -22.17
N LEU A 206 -10.10 -11.64 -21.73
CA LEU A 206 -10.16 -10.19 -21.55
C LEU A 206 -9.21 -9.73 -20.43
N GLU A 207 -9.14 -10.46 -19.32
CA GLU A 207 -8.17 -10.16 -18.25
C GLU A 207 -6.73 -10.22 -18.78
N LEU A 208 -6.36 -11.32 -19.44
CA LEU A 208 -5.02 -11.48 -20.04
C LEU A 208 -4.71 -10.39 -21.06
N ALA A 209 -5.70 -9.98 -21.85
CA ALA A 209 -5.56 -8.91 -22.84
C ALA A 209 -5.30 -7.56 -22.18
N LEU A 210 -6.05 -7.20 -21.14
CA LEU A 210 -5.86 -5.97 -20.38
C LEU A 210 -4.47 -5.92 -19.71
N VAL A 211 -4.05 -7.02 -19.10
CA VAL A 211 -2.71 -7.12 -18.51
C VAL A 211 -1.62 -6.96 -19.57
N ASN A 212 -1.73 -7.66 -20.70
CA ASN A 212 -0.75 -7.57 -21.78
C ASN A 212 -0.71 -6.17 -22.39
N MET A 213 -1.84 -5.52 -22.59
CA MET A 213 -1.93 -4.14 -23.08
C MET A 213 -1.27 -3.17 -22.10
N ALA A 214 -1.54 -3.29 -20.80
CA ALA A 214 -0.94 -2.47 -19.76
C ALA A 214 0.59 -2.65 -19.70
N MET A 215 1.08 -3.88 -19.73
CA MET A 215 2.51 -4.17 -19.72
C MET A 215 3.21 -3.67 -21.00
N ALA A 216 2.56 -3.75 -22.16
CA ALA A 216 3.09 -3.22 -23.42
C ALA A 216 3.17 -1.68 -23.38
N GLN A 217 2.13 -1.00 -22.89
CA GLN A 217 2.12 0.46 -22.69
C GLN A 217 3.23 0.90 -21.72
N ALA A 218 3.34 0.23 -20.58
CA ALA A 218 4.38 0.53 -19.58
C ALA A 218 5.79 0.34 -20.18
N GLY A 219 6.02 -0.75 -20.92
CA GLY A 219 7.30 -0.99 -21.62
C GLY A 219 7.62 0.12 -22.62
N ALA A 220 6.64 0.56 -23.41
CA ALA A 220 6.80 1.67 -24.36
C ALA A 220 7.08 3.01 -23.67
N ALA A 221 6.58 3.21 -22.44
CA ALA A 221 6.83 4.38 -21.59
C ALA A 221 8.16 4.32 -20.81
N GLY A 222 8.96 3.26 -21.03
CA GLY A 222 10.29 3.10 -20.41
C GLY A 222 10.28 2.46 -19.02
N PHE A 223 9.18 1.81 -18.63
CA PHE A 223 9.15 0.97 -17.42
C PHE A 223 9.80 -0.39 -17.71
N THR A 224 10.45 -0.93 -16.69
CA THR A 224 10.88 -2.34 -16.70
C THR A 224 9.71 -3.22 -16.26
N PRO A 225 9.17 -4.09 -17.15
CA PRO A 225 8.10 -5.01 -16.79
C PRO A 225 8.57 -6.06 -15.79
N MET A 226 7.76 -6.34 -14.76
CA MET A 226 8.07 -7.29 -13.70
C MET A 226 6.87 -8.17 -13.37
N ILE A 227 7.12 -9.43 -13.04
CA ILE A 227 6.18 -10.32 -12.35
C ILE A 227 6.66 -10.42 -10.92
N THR A 228 5.88 -9.91 -9.97
CA THR A 228 6.32 -9.76 -8.59
C THR A 228 5.82 -10.90 -7.69
N PRO A 229 6.54 -11.23 -6.59
CA PRO A 229 6.02 -12.15 -5.60
C PRO A 229 4.77 -11.57 -4.92
N ALA A 230 3.74 -12.42 -4.73
CA ALA A 230 2.54 -12.06 -3.98
C ALA A 230 2.68 -12.32 -2.47
N LEU A 231 3.72 -13.08 -2.06
CA LEU A 231 4.07 -13.36 -0.67
C LEU A 231 5.29 -12.54 -0.29
N VAL A 232 5.16 -11.74 0.76
CA VAL A 232 6.25 -10.86 1.22
C VAL A 232 6.55 -11.05 2.70
N ARG A 233 7.75 -10.64 3.11
CA ARG A 233 8.16 -10.61 4.51
C ARG A 233 7.52 -9.43 5.25
N PRO A 234 7.37 -9.51 6.59
CA PRO A 234 6.86 -8.39 7.40
C PRO A 234 7.57 -7.06 7.16
N ALA A 235 8.90 -7.08 6.98
CA ALA A 235 9.68 -5.87 6.75
C ALA A 235 9.28 -5.11 5.47
N ALA A 236 8.93 -5.82 4.39
CA ALA A 236 8.44 -5.19 3.15
C ALA A 236 7.05 -4.57 3.37
N MET A 237 6.16 -5.28 4.06
CA MET A 237 4.80 -4.82 4.33
C MET A 237 4.78 -3.63 5.29
N ASP A 238 5.60 -3.67 6.36
CA ASP A 238 5.76 -2.56 7.30
C ASP A 238 6.42 -1.35 6.64
N GLY A 239 7.49 -1.56 5.87
CA GLY A 239 8.23 -0.50 5.20
C GLY A 239 7.39 0.32 4.21
N THR A 240 6.38 -0.29 3.61
CA THR A 240 5.43 0.41 2.71
C THR A 240 4.27 1.08 3.43
N GLY A 241 4.07 0.84 4.74
CA GLY A 241 3.03 1.46 5.56
C GLY A 241 1.71 0.68 5.63
N PHE A 242 1.63 -0.53 5.04
CA PHE A 242 0.39 -1.32 5.01
C PHE A 242 0.03 -2.01 6.34
N LEU A 243 0.94 -2.06 7.32
CA LEU A 243 0.66 -2.58 8.67
C LEU A 243 0.17 -1.49 9.66
N GLY A 244 -0.16 -0.30 9.18
CA GLY A 244 -0.84 0.75 9.93
C GLY A 244 -2.37 0.59 9.86
N GLN A 245 -3.07 1.65 9.45
CA GLN A 245 -4.54 1.68 9.31
C GLN A 245 -5.12 0.58 8.42
N ALA A 246 -4.39 0.15 7.38
CA ALA A 246 -4.83 -0.89 6.45
C ALA A 246 -4.59 -2.33 6.93
N ALA A 247 -4.02 -2.54 8.12
CA ALA A 247 -3.59 -3.85 8.60
C ALA A 247 -4.73 -4.90 8.65
N GLU A 248 -5.96 -4.49 8.95
CA GLU A 248 -7.12 -5.38 8.98
C GLU A 248 -7.49 -5.95 7.59
N ASN A 249 -7.07 -5.28 6.51
CA ASN A 249 -7.32 -5.71 5.13
C ASN A 249 -6.28 -6.70 4.60
N VAL A 250 -5.21 -6.94 5.35
CA VAL A 250 -4.08 -7.79 4.92
C VAL A 250 -4.26 -9.22 5.39
N TYR A 251 -4.00 -10.21 4.52
CA TYR A 251 -3.91 -11.62 4.88
C TYR A 251 -2.52 -11.93 5.43
N TYR A 252 -2.47 -12.43 6.67
CA TYR A 252 -1.26 -12.88 7.32
C TYR A 252 -1.23 -14.40 7.46
N LEU A 253 -0.14 -15.02 7.03
CA LEU A 253 0.14 -16.45 7.14
C LEU A 253 1.07 -16.65 8.33
N ALA A 254 0.48 -17.00 9.48
CA ALA A 254 1.19 -17.00 10.76
C ALA A 254 2.31 -18.06 10.83
N ASP A 255 2.10 -19.23 10.26
CA ASP A 255 3.06 -20.34 10.31
C ASP A 255 4.31 -20.04 9.46
N ASP A 256 4.16 -19.26 8.39
CA ASP A 256 5.23 -18.90 7.46
C ASP A 256 5.87 -17.53 7.77
N ASP A 257 5.25 -16.74 8.65
CA ASP A 257 5.58 -15.35 8.90
C ASP A 257 5.62 -14.53 7.60
N ARG A 258 4.52 -14.58 6.83
CA ARG A 258 4.37 -13.93 5.52
C ARG A 258 3.03 -13.25 5.40
N TYR A 259 2.99 -12.25 4.51
CA TYR A 259 1.77 -11.55 4.12
C TYR A 259 1.48 -11.76 2.64
N LEU A 260 0.18 -11.91 2.30
CA LEU A 260 -0.29 -11.75 0.93
C LEU A 260 -0.44 -10.26 0.62
N VAL A 261 0.11 -9.82 -0.51
CA VAL A 261 0.06 -8.41 -0.91
C VAL A 261 -1.33 -8.00 -1.39
N GLY A 262 -1.78 -6.81 -1.03
CA GLY A 262 -2.98 -6.18 -1.59
C GLY A 262 -2.70 -5.37 -2.87
N THR A 263 -1.43 -5.28 -3.27
CA THR A 263 -0.92 -4.54 -4.43
C THR A 263 0.55 -4.92 -4.67
N SER A 264 0.99 -4.93 -5.92
CA SER A 264 2.41 -5.12 -6.26
C SER A 264 3.30 -3.92 -5.85
N GLU A 265 2.71 -2.80 -5.43
CA GLU A 265 3.44 -1.70 -4.80
C GLU A 265 4.41 -2.20 -3.72
N VAL A 266 3.96 -3.13 -2.86
CA VAL A 266 4.77 -3.64 -1.76
C VAL A 266 6.08 -4.31 -2.22
N PRO A 267 6.06 -5.33 -3.09
CA PRO A 267 7.30 -5.94 -3.57
C PRO A 267 8.11 -5.01 -4.49
N LEU A 268 7.47 -4.08 -5.21
CA LEU A 268 8.17 -3.10 -6.03
C LEU A 268 8.92 -2.08 -5.17
N ALA A 269 8.28 -1.52 -4.15
CA ALA A 269 8.93 -0.60 -3.20
C ALA A 269 10.09 -1.27 -2.48
N ALA A 270 9.91 -2.52 -2.04
CA ALA A 270 10.94 -3.28 -1.33
C ALA A 270 12.03 -3.85 -2.25
N TYR A 271 11.93 -3.68 -3.58
CA TYR A 271 12.89 -4.24 -4.53
C TYR A 271 14.32 -3.73 -4.29
N HIS A 272 14.45 -2.48 -3.88
CA HIS A 272 15.72 -1.83 -3.55
C HIS A 272 15.94 -1.63 -2.03
N MET A 273 15.25 -2.42 -1.19
CA MET A 273 15.40 -2.31 0.27
C MET A 273 16.86 -2.46 0.70
N ASP A 274 17.32 -1.57 1.61
CA ASP A 274 18.70 -1.48 2.13
C ASP A 274 19.76 -1.06 1.09
N GLU A 275 19.36 -0.53 -0.08
CA GLU A 275 20.29 -0.12 -1.14
C GLU A 275 20.54 1.40 -1.16
N ILE A 276 21.68 1.77 -1.76
CA ILE A 276 22.02 3.15 -2.13
C ILE A 276 22.12 3.20 -3.65
N LEU A 277 21.20 3.91 -4.27
CA LEU A 277 21.10 4.07 -5.72
C LEU A 277 21.92 5.26 -6.19
N ASP A 278 22.47 5.21 -7.40
CA ASP A 278 23.13 6.34 -8.03
C ASP A 278 22.05 7.32 -8.56
N ALA A 279 22.13 8.60 -8.15
CA ALA A 279 21.17 9.62 -8.57
C ALA A 279 21.14 9.79 -10.09
N ASP A 280 22.25 9.61 -10.79
CA ASP A 280 22.34 9.71 -12.26
C ASP A 280 21.53 8.63 -13.00
N LYS A 281 21.11 7.57 -12.30
CA LYS A 281 20.26 6.50 -12.86
C LYS A 281 18.77 6.71 -12.62
N LEU A 282 18.41 7.71 -11.82
CA LEU A 282 17.02 8.04 -11.54
C LEU A 282 16.41 8.88 -12.68
N PRO A 283 15.12 8.74 -12.95
CA PRO A 283 14.17 7.86 -12.29
C PRO A 283 14.28 6.40 -12.74
N LEU A 284 14.13 5.45 -11.78
CA LEU A 284 13.93 4.03 -12.08
C LEU A 284 12.43 3.76 -12.07
N ARG A 285 11.92 3.16 -13.16
CA ARG A 285 10.50 2.88 -13.35
C ARG A 285 10.26 1.39 -13.55
N TYR A 286 9.35 0.82 -12.77
CA TYR A 286 8.97 -0.59 -12.79
C TYR A 286 7.47 -0.74 -12.96
N ALA A 287 7.02 -1.67 -13.79
CA ALA A 287 5.62 -2.06 -13.92
C ALA A 287 5.46 -3.50 -13.43
N GLY A 288 4.81 -3.68 -12.30
CA GLY A 288 4.66 -4.97 -11.64
C GLY A 288 3.27 -5.57 -11.85
N PHE A 289 3.22 -6.77 -12.40
CA PHE A 289 2.02 -7.59 -12.44
C PHE A 289 1.97 -8.54 -11.25
N SER A 290 0.85 -8.60 -10.55
CA SER A 290 0.60 -9.60 -9.50
C SER A 290 -0.88 -9.86 -9.26
N SER A 291 -1.18 -11.03 -8.70
CA SER A 291 -2.40 -11.24 -7.93
C SER A 291 -2.35 -10.40 -6.65
N CYS A 292 -3.47 -9.78 -6.31
CA CYS A 292 -3.66 -8.93 -5.14
C CYS A 292 -4.75 -9.53 -4.26
N PHE A 293 -4.57 -9.45 -2.94
CA PHE A 293 -5.45 -10.07 -1.96
C PHE A 293 -5.87 -9.06 -0.90
N ARG A 294 -7.19 -8.87 -0.71
CA ARG A 294 -7.73 -7.96 0.30
C ARG A 294 -8.84 -8.64 1.09
N ARG A 295 -8.80 -8.52 2.41
CA ARG A 295 -9.86 -9.05 3.29
C ARG A 295 -11.16 -8.27 3.17
N GLU A 296 -11.11 -7.05 2.64
CA GLU A 296 -12.26 -6.15 2.51
C GLU A 296 -13.00 -5.96 3.84
N ALA A 297 -12.23 -5.90 4.95
CA ALA A 297 -12.76 -5.66 6.28
C ALA A 297 -13.45 -4.28 6.35
N GLY A 298 -14.48 -4.16 7.18
CA GLY A 298 -15.22 -2.89 7.34
C GLY A 298 -16.15 -2.52 6.19
N THR A 299 -16.20 -3.29 5.10
CA THR A 299 -17.02 -2.97 3.91
C THR A 299 -18.28 -3.82 3.80
N TYR A 300 -18.87 -4.21 4.93
CA TYR A 300 -20.09 -5.01 4.98
C TYR A 300 -21.24 -4.30 4.26
N GLY A 301 -21.89 -5.00 3.33
CA GLY A 301 -23.02 -4.49 2.54
C GLY A 301 -22.65 -3.57 1.36
N LYS A 302 -21.40 -3.09 1.26
CA LYS A 302 -20.95 -2.30 0.11
C LYS A 302 -20.50 -3.23 -1.03
N ASP A 303 -20.98 -2.97 -2.26
CA ASP A 303 -20.56 -3.68 -3.48
C ASP A 303 -20.55 -5.23 -3.36
N THR A 304 -21.60 -5.80 -2.78
CA THR A 304 -21.70 -7.27 -2.58
C THR A 304 -22.06 -8.03 -3.85
N ARG A 305 -22.55 -7.33 -4.88
CA ARG A 305 -22.90 -7.89 -6.18
C ARG A 305 -21.80 -7.61 -7.20
N GLY A 306 -21.42 -8.65 -7.94
CA GLY A 306 -20.47 -8.56 -9.04
C GLY A 306 -19.00 -8.63 -8.59
N ILE A 307 -18.11 -8.00 -9.39
CA ILE A 307 -16.65 -8.14 -9.26
C ILE A 307 -15.93 -6.81 -8.99
N ILE A 308 -16.64 -5.74 -8.65
CA ILE A 308 -16.04 -4.43 -8.36
C ILE A 308 -15.17 -4.51 -7.10
N ARG A 309 -15.62 -5.30 -6.08
CA ARG A 309 -14.95 -5.44 -4.80
C ARG A 309 -14.85 -6.92 -4.43
N VAL A 310 -13.65 -7.47 -4.57
CA VAL A 310 -13.36 -8.91 -4.47
C VAL A 310 -12.14 -9.18 -3.60
N HIS A 311 -12.01 -10.40 -3.06
CA HIS A 311 -10.91 -10.80 -2.20
C HIS A 311 -9.60 -11.05 -2.94
N GLN A 312 -9.70 -11.47 -4.20
CA GLN A 312 -8.55 -11.70 -5.09
C GLN A 312 -8.82 -11.05 -6.44
N PHE A 313 -7.82 -10.35 -6.96
CA PHE A 313 -7.87 -9.69 -8.28
C PHE A 313 -6.47 -9.51 -8.84
N GLU A 314 -6.39 -9.33 -10.16
CA GLU A 314 -5.15 -9.07 -10.86
C GLU A 314 -4.95 -7.56 -11.07
N LYS A 315 -3.70 -7.09 -10.93
CA LYS A 315 -3.34 -5.68 -11.06
C LYS A 315 -1.97 -5.50 -11.74
N VAL A 316 -1.85 -4.50 -12.60
CA VAL A 316 -0.56 -3.95 -13.03
C VAL A 316 -0.35 -2.61 -12.35
N GLU A 317 0.73 -2.51 -11.60
CA GLU A 317 1.13 -1.35 -10.82
C GLU A 317 2.38 -0.71 -11.40
N MET A 318 2.37 0.59 -11.59
CA MET A 318 3.55 1.39 -11.89
C MET A 318 4.21 1.83 -10.57
N PHE A 319 5.54 1.78 -10.51
CA PHE A 319 6.31 2.23 -9.36
C PHE A 319 7.55 3.00 -9.82
N VAL A 320 7.82 4.12 -9.17
CA VAL A 320 8.93 5.01 -9.54
C VAL A 320 9.78 5.34 -8.31
N PHE A 321 11.11 5.18 -8.48
CA PHE A 321 12.11 5.75 -7.59
C PHE A 321 12.69 6.96 -8.28
N THR A 322 12.68 8.14 -7.64
CA THR A 322 13.14 9.38 -8.23
C THR A 322 13.77 10.30 -7.18
N THR A 323 14.32 11.42 -7.63
CA THR A 323 14.76 12.47 -6.71
C THR A 323 13.55 13.16 -6.08
N PRO A 324 13.64 13.68 -4.84
CA PRO A 324 12.54 14.45 -4.24
C PRO A 324 12.13 15.66 -5.11
N GLU A 325 13.08 16.23 -5.82
CA GLU A 325 12.90 17.41 -6.70
C GLU A 325 12.02 17.09 -7.91
N ASP A 326 12.14 15.86 -8.45
CA ASP A 326 11.40 15.41 -9.64
C ASP A 326 10.06 14.71 -9.30
N ALA A 327 9.77 14.47 -8.02
CA ALA A 327 8.64 13.66 -7.58
C ALA A 327 7.29 14.20 -8.08
N GLU A 328 7.07 15.52 -8.08
CA GLU A 328 5.82 16.10 -8.59
C GLU A 328 5.66 15.86 -10.10
N ALA A 329 6.73 16.03 -10.87
CA ALA A 329 6.71 15.81 -12.32
C ALA A 329 6.44 14.33 -12.65
N GLU A 330 7.05 13.40 -11.92
CA GLU A 330 6.79 11.96 -12.08
C GLU A 330 5.36 11.59 -11.67
N HIS A 331 4.79 12.21 -10.62
CA HIS A 331 3.41 11.99 -10.22
C HIS A 331 2.42 12.36 -11.34
N ARG A 332 2.63 13.53 -11.97
CA ARG A 332 1.82 13.96 -13.11
C ARG A 332 1.98 13.04 -14.32
N ARG A 333 3.17 12.46 -14.53
CA ARG A 333 3.40 11.47 -15.60
C ARG A 333 2.67 10.17 -15.34
N LEU A 334 2.68 9.67 -14.09
CA LEU A 334 1.91 8.48 -13.70
C LEU A 334 0.42 8.69 -14.01
N LEU A 335 -0.14 9.81 -13.58
CA LEU A 335 -1.52 10.17 -13.89
C LEU A 335 -1.79 10.21 -15.41
N GLN A 336 -0.85 10.75 -16.20
CA GLN A 336 -1.02 10.80 -17.66
C GLN A 336 -1.04 9.39 -18.27
N TRP A 337 -0.18 8.46 -17.84
CA TRP A 337 -0.19 7.09 -18.35
C TRP A 337 -1.45 6.32 -17.99
N GLU A 338 -2.04 6.57 -16.82
CA GLU A 338 -3.34 6.04 -16.42
C GLU A 338 -4.46 6.58 -17.34
N LYS A 339 -4.45 7.90 -17.63
CA LYS A 339 -5.38 8.53 -18.57
C LYS A 339 -5.24 7.94 -19.98
N ASP A 340 -4.01 7.77 -20.45
CA ASP A 340 -3.73 7.21 -21.77
C ASP A 340 -4.27 5.78 -21.90
N PHE A 341 -4.18 4.98 -20.84
CA PHE A 341 -4.74 3.63 -20.80
C PHE A 341 -6.28 3.63 -20.89
N LEU A 342 -6.94 4.48 -20.12
CA LEU A 342 -8.41 4.58 -20.15
C LEU A 342 -8.93 5.21 -21.44
N ASN A 343 -8.21 6.18 -22.01
CA ASN A 343 -8.50 6.75 -23.33
C ASN A 343 -8.44 5.68 -24.42
N ALA A 344 -7.43 4.82 -24.38
CA ALA A 344 -7.28 3.71 -25.34
C ALA A 344 -8.40 2.65 -25.17
N LEU A 345 -9.03 2.58 -24.00
CA LEU A 345 -10.21 1.76 -23.74
C LEU A 345 -11.53 2.49 -24.04
N GLU A 346 -11.48 3.73 -24.51
CA GLU A 346 -12.66 4.54 -24.89
C GLU A 346 -13.68 4.65 -23.73
N LEU A 347 -13.21 4.72 -22.48
CA LEU A 347 -14.05 4.82 -21.30
C LEU A 347 -14.27 6.28 -20.90
N PRO A 348 -15.49 6.71 -20.56
CA PRO A 348 -15.72 8.00 -19.93
C PRO A 348 -15.28 7.95 -18.47
N TYR A 349 -14.52 8.95 -18.02
CA TYR A 349 -13.97 9.01 -16.66
C TYR A 349 -13.84 10.45 -16.16
N ARG A 350 -13.63 10.61 -14.86
CA ARG A 350 -13.18 11.86 -14.26
C ARG A 350 -11.89 11.63 -13.49
N VAL A 351 -11.09 12.69 -13.36
CA VAL A 351 -9.88 12.74 -12.53
C VAL A 351 -10.20 13.57 -11.30
N ILE A 352 -9.90 13.04 -10.13
CA ILE A 352 -10.09 13.75 -8.86
C ILE A 352 -8.76 13.90 -8.11
N ASP A 353 -8.59 15.04 -7.45
CA ASP A 353 -7.56 15.29 -6.44
C ASP A 353 -8.16 14.90 -5.09
N VAL A 354 -7.63 13.88 -4.47
CA VAL A 354 -8.21 13.24 -3.29
C VAL A 354 -7.95 14.08 -2.04
N ALA A 355 -9.00 14.25 -1.23
CA ALA A 355 -8.90 15.02 0.00
C ALA A 355 -8.05 14.34 1.08
N SER A 356 -7.46 15.14 1.93
CA SER A 356 -6.47 14.74 2.92
C SER A 356 -6.92 13.65 3.89
N GLY A 357 -8.21 13.61 4.23
CA GLY A 357 -8.78 12.61 5.13
C GLY A 357 -9.01 11.23 4.49
N ASP A 358 -8.92 11.13 3.14
CA ASP A 358 -9.00 9.86 2.40
C ASP A 358 -7.62 9.40 1.88
N LEU A 359 -6.54 10.09 2.24
CA LEU A 359 -5.20 9.67 1.90
C LEU A 359 -4.75 8.49 2.76
N GLY A 360 -4.24 7.43 2.15
CA GLY A 360 -3.51 6.40 2.88
C GLY A 360 -2.29 6.98 3.62
N SER A 361 -1.87 6.34 4.71
CA SER A 361 -0.82 6.86 5.61
C SER A 361 0.52 7.18 4.92
N SER A 362 0.84 6.54 3.80
CA SER A 362 2.08 6.77 3.03
C SER A 362 1.98 7.94 2.04
N ALA A 363 0.78 8.28 1.55
CA ALA A 363 0.61 9.26 0.48
C ALA A 363 0.67 10.70 1.01
N ALA A 364 1.47 11.55 0.38
CA ALA A 364 1.44 13.00 0.58
C ALA A 364 0.36 13.67 -0.30
N ARG A 365 0.13 13.15 -1.50
CA ARG A 365 -0.93 13.53 -2.43
C ARG A 365 -1.34 12.34 -3.28
N LYS A 366 -2.61 12.28 -3.65
CA LYS A 366 -3.18 11.18 -4.44
C LYS A 366 -4.14 11.75 -5.50
N PHE A 367 -4.06 11.21 -6.70
CA PHE A 367 -5.08 11.40 -7.73
C PHE A 367 -5.75 10.06 -8.01
N ASP A 368 -7.07 10.07 -8.10
CA ASP A 368 -7.83 8.90 -8.55
C ASP A 368 -8.47 9.20 -9.90
N ILE A 369 -8.58 8.17 -10.73
CA ILE A 369 -9.42 8.22 -11.92
C ILE A 369 -10.59 7.28 -11.70
N GLU A 370 -11.78 7.83 -11.88
CA GLU A 370 -13.03 7.12 -11.71
C GLU A 370 -13.72 6.98 -13.06
N ALA A 371 -13.98 5.75 -13.50
CA ALA A 371 -14.74 5.49 -14.71
C ALA A 371 -16.25 5.49 -14.44
N TRP A 372 -17.03 5.94 -15.41
CA TRP A 372 -18.48 5.89 -15.34
C TRP A 372 -18.98 4.44 -15.37
N VAL A 373 -19.88 4.09 -14.48
CA VAL A 373 -20.57 2.78 -14.45
C VAL A 373 -22.04 3.01 -14.70
N PRO A 374 -22.54 2.72 -15.92
CA PRO A 374 -23.89 3.06 -16.37
C PRO A 374 -25.01 2.58 -15.44
N THR A 375 -24.98 1.32 -15.03
CA THR A 375 -26.04 0.73 -14.19
C THR A 375 -26.04 1.26 -12.76
N GLN A 376 -24.93 1.87 -12.31
CA GLN A 376 -24.84 2.54 -11.01
C GLN A 376 -25.12 4.04 -11.10
N GLY A 377 -25.13 4.61 -12.31
CA GLY A 377 -25.36 6.04 -12.53
C GLY A 377 -24.30 6.92 -11.84
N ARG A 378 -23.05 6.43 -11.68
CA ARG A 378 -21.99 7.15 -10.98
C ARG A 378 -20.61 6.73 -11.46
N TYR A 379 -19.65 7.58 -11.17
CA TYR A 379 -18.23 7.28 -11.33
C TYR A 379 -17.72 6.33 -10.24
N ARG A 380 -16.79 5.46 -10.60
CA ARG A 380 -16.15 4.49 -9.69
C ARG A 380 -14.66 4.46 -9.93
N GLU A 381 -13.88 4.53 -8.85
CA GLU A 381 -12.43 4.43 -8.88
C GLU A 381 -11.96 3.15 -9.61
N VAL A 382 -11.18 3.34 -10.65
CA VAL A 382 -10.57 2.25 -11.44
C VAL A 382 -9.05 2.28 -11.38
N THR A 383 -8.44 3.44 -11.09
CA THR A 383 -7.00 3.62 -10.94
C THR A 383 -6.71 4.75 -9.95
N SER A 384 -5.52 4.73 -9.37
CA SER A 384 -5.08 5.66 -8.36
C SER A 384 -3.56 5.84 -8.44
N THR A 385 -3.06 7.07 -8.34
CA THR A 385 -1.62 7.35 -8.26
C THR A 385 -1.28 8.21 -7.05
N SER A 386 -0.19 7.86 -6.35
CA SER A 386 0.24 8.50 -5.11
C SER A 386 1.69 8.94 -5.17
N ASN A 387 1.94 10.16 -4.69
CA ASN A 387 3.27 10.60 -4.32
C ASN A 387 3.47 10.31 -2.83
N THR A 388 4.38 9.40 -2.51
CA THR A 388 4.70 9.02 -1.13
C THR A 388 5.92 9.77 -0.60
N THR A 389 6.47 10.69 -1.36
CA THR A 389 7.69 11.43 -1.02
C THR A 389 8.80 10.48 -0.53
N GLU A 390 9.47 10.80 0.56
CA GLU A 390 10.53 9.97 1.14
C GLU A 390 10.01 8.89 2.11
N TYR A 391 8.71 8.80 2.36
CA TYR A 391 8.12 7.97 3.42
C TYR A 391 8.53 6.50 3.32
N GLN A 392 8.31 5.88 2.17
CA GLN A 392 8.62 4.47 1.96
C GLN A 392 10.14 4.24 1.84
N ALA A 393 10.85 5.14 1.17
CA ALA A 393 12.29 5.04 1.02
C ALA A 393 13.00 5.06 2.39
N ARG A 394 12.59 5.93 3.31
CA ARG A 394 13.13 5.98 4.68
C ARG A 394 12.85 4.69 5.45
N ARG A 395 11.63 4.18 5.40
CA ARG A 395 11.23 2.95 6.10
C ARG A 395 11.92 1.70 5.55
N LEU A 396 12.21 1.68 4.25
CA LEU A 396 12.89 0.58 3.56
C LEU A 396 14.42 0.78 3.47
N ALA A 397 14.97 1.84 4.09
CA ALA A 397 16.38 2.20 4.08
C ALA A 397 16.95 2.35 2.65
N ILE A 398 16.13 2.84 1.71
CA ILE A 398 16.52 3.12 0.33
C ILE A 398 17.00 4.57 0.27
N ARG A 399 18.20 4.78 -0.27
CA ARG A 399 18.83 6.09 -0.36
C ARG A 399 19.37 6.31 -1.76
N MET A 400 19.63 7.55 -2.12
CA MET A 400 20.39 7.88 -3.32
C MET A 400 21.70 8.55 -2.96
N ARG A 401 22.66 8.47 -3.86
CA ARG A 401 23.94 9.17 -3.78
C ARG A 401 24.03 10.14 -4.94
N ASP A 402 24.25 11.40 -4.61
CA ASP A 402 24.51 12.49 -5.54
C ASP A 402 25.81 13.22 -5.17
N ALA A 403 26.03 14.41 -5.77
CA ALA A 403 27.22 15.24 -5.48
C ALA A 403 27.26 15.76 -4.02
N ASP A 404 26.11 15.91 -3.37
CA ASP A 404 25.97 16.42 -2.02
C ASP A 404 26.04 15.30 -0.95
N GLY A 405 26.07 14.04 -1.37
CA GLY A 405 26.25 12.89 -0.47
C GLY A 405 25.15 11.84 -0.59
N VAL A 406 24.84 11.19 0.54
CA VAL A 406 23.80 10.14 0.61
C VAL A 406 22.58 10.70 1.33
N ARG A 407 21.44 10.65 0.66
CA ARG A 407 20.15 11.15 1.18
C ARG A 407 18.98 10.27 0.76
N PRO A 408 17.80 10.36 1.42
CA PRO A 408 16.59 9.70 0.98
C PRO A 408 16.20 10.12 -0.44
N LEU A 409 15.50 9.23 -1.14
CA LEU A 409 14.87 9.49 -2.43
C LEU A 409 13.35 9.49 -2.29
N ALA A 410 12.63 9.90 -3.33
CA ALA A 410 11.18 9.83 -3.38
C ALA A 410 10.71 8.55 -4.08
N THR A 411 9.56 8.03 -3.62
CA THR A 411 8.84 6.92 -4.25
C THR A 411 7.44 7.36 -4.65
N LEU A 412 6.95 6.79 -5.75
CA LEU A 412 5.62 7.02 -6.27
C LEU A 412 5.05 5.70 -6.78
N ASN A 413 3.75 5.55 -6.68
CA ASN A 413 3.04 4.42 -7.26
C ASN A 413 1.83 4.89 -8.07
N GLY A 414 1.36 4.02 -8.96
CA GLY A 414 0.15 4.27 -9.73
C GLY A 414 -0.39 2.97 -10.32
N THR A 415 -1.68 2.75 -10.19
CA THR A 415 -2.37 1.61 -10.78
C THR A 415 -2.54 1.83 -12.28
N LEU A 416 -1.87 1.04 -13.11
CA LEU A 416 -2.12 1.11 -14.55
C LEU A 416 -3.43 0.40 -14.93
N VAL A 417 -3.69 -0.77 -14.32
CA VAL A 417 -4.97 -1.48 -14.47
C VAL A 417 -5.30 -2.31 -13.22
N ALA A 418 -6.45 -2.05 -12.61
CA ALA A 418 -7.11 -2.97 -11.67
C ALA A 418 -8.15 -3.75 -12.48
N VAL A 419 -7.79 -4.97 -12.89
CA VAL A 419 -8.47 -5.70 -13.97
C VAL A 419 -9.97 -5.86 -13.76
N PRO A 420 -10.51 -6.31 -12.60
CA PRO A 420 -11.95 -6.49 -12.47
C PRO A 420 -12.75 -5.19 -12.60
N ARG A 421 -12.23 -4.08 -12.07
CA ARG A 421 -12.92 -2.79 -12.15
C ARG A 421 -12.96 -2.27 -13.58
N VAL A 422 -11.87 -2.44 -14.33
CA VAL A 422 -11.81 -2.07 -15.75
C VAL A 422 -12.70 -2.98 -16.58
N ILE A 423 -12.79 -4.29 -16.29
CA ILE A 423 -13.73 -5.21 -16.95
C ILE A 423 -15.17 -4.74 -16.74
N VAL A 424 -15.54 -4.35 -15.51
CA VAL A 424 -16.87 -3.82 -15.21
C VAL A 424 -17.19 -2.58 -16.06
N ALA A 425 -16.30 -1.59 -16.04
CA ALA A 425 -16.47 -0.36 -16.82
C ALA A 425 -16.55 -0.67 -18.33
N LEU A 426 -15.70 -1.55 -18.84
CA LEU A 426 -15.67 -1.92 -20.25
C LEU A 426 -16.94 -2.64 -20.70
N LEU A 427 -17.38 -3.65 -19.96
CA LEU A 427 -18.61 -4.39 -20.30
C LEU A 427 -19.84 -3.48 -20.29
N GLU A 428 -19.99 -2.65 -19.26
CA GLU A 428 -21.18 -1.82 -19.09
C GLU A 428 -21.21 -0.63 -20.07
N ASN A 429 -20.06 -0.02 -20.40
CA ASN A 429 -20.04 1.11 -21.35
C ASN A 429 -20.11 0.67 -22.81
N HIS A 430 -19.57 -0.48 -23.18
CA HIS A 430 -19.46 -0.93 -24.57
C HIS A 430 -20.53 -1.96 -24.97
N GLN A 431 -21.52 -2.22 -24.13
CA GLN A 431 -22.60 -3.15 -24.42
C GLN A 431 -23.48 -2.68 -25.58
N LEU A 432 -24.02 -3.65 -26.31
CA LEU A 432 -24.96 -3.46 -27.40
C LEU A 432 -26.35 -4.00 -27.00
N PRO A 433 -27.44 -3.64 -27.73
CA PRO A 433 -28.80 -4.02 -27.35
C PRO A 433 -29.02 -5.53 -27.20
N ASP A 434 -28.34 -6.34 -27.99
CA ASP A 434 -28.38 -7.81 -27.95
C ASP A 434 -27.61 -8.46 -26.82
N GLY A 435 -26.86 -7.67 -26.02
CA GLY A 435 -25.99 -8.13 -24.93
C GLY A 435 -24.59 -8.53 -25.36
N SER A 436 -24.24 -8.31 -26.64
CA SER A 436 -22.85 -8.35 -27.07
C SER A 436 -22.11 -7.10 -26.58
N VAL A 437 -20.78 -7.14 -26.61
CA VAL A 437 -19.92 -6.02 -26.16
C VAL A 437 -18.91 -5.69 -27.23
N ALA A 438 -18.95 -4.46 -27.73
CA ALA A 438 -17.94 -3.95 -28.65
C ALA A 438 -16.59 -3.81 -27.96
N LEU A 439 -15.49 -4.20 -28.65
CA LEU A 439 -14.16 -4.10 -28.09
C LEU A 439 -13.45 -2.86 -28.65
N PRO A 440 -12.86 -2.01 -27.77
CA PRO A 440 -12.03 -0.89 -28.18
C PRO A 440 -10.92 -1.32 -29.15
N GLU A 441 -10.58 -0.49 -30.12
CA GLU A 441 -9.64 -0.82 -31.16
C GLU A 441 -8.28 -1.22 -30.58
N ALA A 442 -7.79 -0.49 -29.58
CA ALA A 442 -6.48 -0.72 -28.95
C ALA A 442 -6.40 -2.09 -28.25
N LEU A 443 -7.54 -2.68 -27.83
CA LEU A 443 -7.57 -3.97 -27.14
C LEU A 443 -7.64 -5.17 -28.09
N ARG A 444 -8.12 -4.98 -29.33
CA ARG A 444 -8.32 -6.06 -30.31
C ARG A 444 -7.07 -6.88 -30.64
N PRO A 445 -5.86 -6.29 -30.79
CA PRO A 445 -4.65 -7.06 -31.05
C PRO A 445 -4.36 -8.12 -29.96
N PHE A 446 -4.72 -7.83 -28.71
CA PHE A 446 -4.51 -8.72 -27.57
C PHE A 446 -5.59 -9.80 -27.44
N LEU A 447 -6.65 -9.73 -28.26
CA LEU A 447 -7.78 -10.68 -28.33
C LEU A 447 -7.88 -11.38 -29.68
N GLY A 448 -6.76 -11.48 -30.41
CA GLY A 448 -6.72 -12.15 -31.71
C GLY A 448 -7.49 -11.42 -32.81
N GLY A 449 -7.62 -10.10 -32.71
CA GLY A 449 -8.30 -9.26 -33.68
C GLY A 449 -9.83 -9.22 -33.54
N LYS A 450 -10.41 -9.80 -32.49
CA LYS A 450 -11.86 -9.75 -32.22
C LYS A 450 -12.28 -8.30 -32.01
N SER A 451 -13.41 -7.92 -32.60
CA SER A 451 -14.02 -6.60 -32.44
C SER A 451 -15.25 -6.59 -31.52
N VAL A 452 -15.81 -7.77 -31.24
CA VAL A 452 -17.02 -7.93 -30.43
C VAL A 452 -16.91 -9.21 -29.59
N LEU A 453 -17.42 -9.17 -28.35
CA LEU A 453 -17.74 -10.35 -27.56
C LEU A 453 -19.20 -10.66 -27.74
N GLU A 454 -19.52 -11.86 -28.20
CA GLU A 454 -20.90 -12.29 -28.51
C GLU A 454 -21.49 -13.11 -27.36
N PRO A 455 -22.80 -12.99 -27.09
CA PRO A 455 -23.51 -13.88 -26.18
C PRO A 455 -23.33 -15.34 -26.57
N VAL A 456 -23.09 -16.19 -25.58
CA VAL A 456 -23.06 -17.63 -25.82
C VAL A 456 -24.49 -18.16 -25.99
N ALA A 457 -24.68 -19.11 -26.94
CA ALA A 457 -25.97 -19.77 -27.10
C ALA A 457 -26.42 -20.38 -25.75
N ALA A 458 -27.67 -20.17 -25.39
CA ALA A 458 -28.27 -20.80 -24.19
C ALA A 458 -28.06 -22.31 -24.28
N ARG A 459 -27.23 -22.86 -23.36
CA ARG A 459 -27.01 -24.28 -23.20
C ARG A 459 -28.07 -24.92 -22.32
#